data_a64f28ca952f47c7546eea6f6c9af569
#
_entry.id   a64f28ca952f47c7546eea6f6c9af569
#
_cell.length_a   1.000
_cell.length_b   1.000
_cell.length_c   1.000
_cell.angle_alpha   90.00
_cell.angle_beta   90.00
_cell.angle_gamma   90.00
#
_symmetry.space_group_name_H-M   'P 1'
#
loop_
_entity.id
_entity.type
_entity.pdbx_description
1 polymer ?
#
loop_
_entity_poly.entity_id
_entity_poly.type
_entity_poly.pdbx_seq_one_letter_code
_entity_poly.pdbx_strand_id
1 'polypeptide(L)'
;MLYVMKKIFFILILALMTVTAGAQHRHGDRDSHDRGRGRNHIECATHDQMSMVMHTLGQQSFDDKKLEIAKLCVVLGHFCVDDLARMAAVFSFDDSRLTFLTFAYQYCEDPQNYYDLRDSFSFRSNFDTMMDTVRPGHRH
;
A
#
# COMPACT_ATOMS: atom_id res chain seq x y z
N MET A 1 -0.19 13.38 -19.58
CA MET A 1 0.77 14.24 -18.91
C MET A 1 1.01 13.87 -17.44
N LEU A 2 -0.04 13.60 -16.67
CA LEU A 2 0.09 13.21 -15.23
C LEU A 2 0.84 11.87 -15.01
N TYR A 3 0.70 10.92 -15.91
CA TYR A 3 1.33 9.58 -15.84
C TYR A 3 2.86 9.64 -16.02
N VAL A 4 3.32 10.52 -16.87
CA VAL A 4 4.77 10.71 -17.15
C VAL A 4 5.45 11.42 -15.97
N MET A 5 4.77 12.37 -15.33
CA MET A 5 5.29 13.05 -14.15
C MET A 5 5.41 12.12 -12.94
N LYS A 6 4.48 11.17 -12.76
CA LYS A 6 4.57 10.14 -11.71
C LYS A 6 5.83 9.26 -11.87
N LYS A 7 6.16 8.84 -13.09
CA LYS A 7 7.37 8.04 -13.37
C LYS A 7 8.67 8.81 -13.15
N ILE A 8 8.69 10.10 -13.49
CA ILE A 8 9.90 10.94 -13.35
C ILE A 8 10.20 11.20 -11.86
N PHE A 9 9.19 11.37 -11.02
CA PHE A 9 9.39 11.60 -9.59
C PHE A 9 9.91 10.34 -8.85
N PHE A 10 9.46 9.16 -9.26
CA PHE A 10 9.98 7.88 -8.72
C PHE A 10 11.44 7.64 -9.11
N ILE A 11 11.83 8.02 -10.32
CA ILE A 11 13.22 7.92 -10.80
C ILE A 11 14.13 8.92 -10.07
N LEU A 12 13.62 10.10 -9.72
CA LEU A 12 14.41 11.11 -9.00
C LEU A 12 14.70 10.71 -7.55
N ILE A 13 13.77 10.03 -6.89
CA ILE A 13 13.98 9.50 -5.52
C ILE A 13 14.97 8.32 -5.55
N LEU A 14 14.94 7.50 -6.60
CA LEU A 14 15.87 6.38 -6.77
C LEU A 14 17.31 6.84 -7.06
N ALA A 15 17.47 7.99 -7.70
CA ALA A 15 18.79 8.52 -8.07
C ALA A 15 19.57 9.13 -6.89
N LEU A 16 18.91 9.44 -5.76
CA LEU A 16 19.61 10.01 -4.58
C LEU A 16 20.21 8.95 -3.64
N MET A 17 20.00 7.65 -3.91
CA MET A 17 20.47 6.57 -3.02
C MET A 17 21.61 5.71 -3.60
N THR A 18 22.32 6.17 -4.64
CA THR A 18 23.47 5.42 -5.17
C THR A 18 24.80 5.97 -4.63
N VAL A 19 25.14 5.65 -3.37
CA VAL A 19 26.53 5.42 -2.95
C VAL A 19 26.53 4.44 -1.78
N THR A 20 26.76 3.17 -2.03
CA THR A 20 27.77 2.33 -1.42
C THR A 20 27.77 0.94 -2.06
N ALA A 21 28.93 0.57 -2.52
CA ALA A 21 29.23 -0.74 -3.10
C ALA A 21 29.28 -1.85 -2.05
N GLY A 22 28.90 -3.06 -2.48
CA GLY A 22 29.51 -4.25 -1.92
C GLY A 22 28.60 -5.40 -1.53
N ALA A 23 28.83 -6.51 -2.23
CA ALA A 23 28.59 -7.90 -1.87
C ALA A 23 27.36 -8.58 -2.43
N GLN A 24 27.65 -9.38 -3.44
CA GLN A 24 26.81 -10.47 -3.99
C GLN A 24 26.47 -11.50 -2.92
N HIS A 25 25.21 -11.89 -2.81
CA HIS A 25 24.85 -13.24 -2.38
C HIS A 25 23.76 -13.79 -3.29
N ARG A 26 24.16 -14.76 -4.11
CA ARG A 26 23.29 -15.68 -4.83
C ARG A 26 22.60 -16.58 -3.81
N HIS A 27 21.30 -16.68 -3.86
CA HIS A 27 20.54 -17.90 -3.51
C HIS A 27 19.16 -17.80 -4.17
N GLY A 28 18.95 -18.61 -5.17
CA GLY A 28 18.23 -19.87 -5.09
C GLY A 28 16.79 -19.68 -5.52
N ASP A 29 16.54 -19.89 -6.84
CA ASP A 29 15.22 -20.12 -7.44
C ASP A 29 14.37 -21.08 -6.61
N ARG A 30 13.15 -20.68 -6.32
CA ARG A 30 12.02 -21.59 -6.19
C ARG A 30 10.87 -21.04 -7.00
N ASP A 31 10.76 -21.58 -8.20
CA ASP A 31 9.59 -21.48 -9.06
C ASP A 31 8.33 -21.90 -8.29
N SER A 32 7.48 -20.95 -8.01
CA SER A 32 6.09 -21.23 -7.72
C SER A 32 5.31 -21.13 -9.03
N HIS A 33 5.01 -22.27 -9.62
CA HIS A 33 4.08 -22.39 -10.74
C HIS A 33 2.72 -21.82 -10.34
N ASP A 34 2.46 -20.58 -10.67
CA ASP A 34 1.10 -20.06 -10.73
C ASP A 34 0.55 -20.28 -12.14
N ARG A 35 -0.38 -21.24 -12.24
CA ARG A 35 -1.08 -21.55 -13.48
C ARG A 35 -2.05 -20.43 -13.81
N GLY A 36 -1.75 -19.75 -14.89
CA GLY A 36 -2.51 -18.66 -15.43
C GLY A 36 -4.02 -18.92 -15.58
N ARG A 37 -4.76 -17.95 -15.12
CA ARG A 37 -6.09 -17.60 -15.59
C ARG A 37 -6.01 -16.13 -15.98
N GLY A 38 -6.31 -15.83 -17.25
CA GLY A 38 -6.25 -14.47 -17.79
C GLY A 38 -7.07 -13.50 -16.93
N ARG A 39 -6.40 -12.88 -15.98
CA ARG A 39 -6.87 -11.69 -15.26
C ARG A 39 -6.17 -10.52 -15.90
N ASN A 40 -6.90 -9.44 -16.11
CA ASN A 40 -6.29 -8.16 -16.38
C ASN A 40 -5.16 -8.01 -15.35
N HIS A 41 -3.94 -7.84 -15.81
CA HIS A 41 -2.75 -7.76 -14.96
C HIS A 41 -2.87 -6.46 -14.15
N ILE A 42 -3.41 -6.57 -12.93
CA ILE A 42 -3.42 -5.48 -11.97
C ILE A 42 -1.97 -5.37 -11.47
N GLU A 43 -1.36 -4.23 -11.71
CA GLU A 43 0.01 -3.98 -11.31
C GLU A 43 0.00 -3.45 -9.86
N CYS A 44 0.30 -4.32 -8.91
CA CYS A 44 0.47 -3.95 -7.50
C CYS A 44 1.94 -3.59 -7.21
N ALA A 45 2.21 -3.07 -6.02
CA ALA A 45 3.57 -2.76 -5.59
C ALA A 45 4.46 -4.01 -5.60
N THR A 46 5.68 -3.86 -6.12
CA THR A 46 6.68 -4.93 -6.05
C THR A 46 7.13 -5.15 -4.60
N HIS A 47 7.73 -6.31 -4.33
CA HIS A 47 8.28 -6.61 -3.01
C HIS A 47 9.27 -5.53 -2.54
N ASP A 48 10.13 -5.05 -3.42
CA ASP A 48 11.15 -4.04 -3.09
C ASP A 48 10.51 -2.67 -2.80
N GLN A 49 9.52 -2.27 -3.59
CA GLN A 49 8.75 -1.04 -3.36
C GLN A 49 8.04 -1.11 -2.01
N MET A 50 7.38 -2.23 -1.72
CA MET A 50 6.67 -2.42 -0.45
C MET A 50 7.63 -2.45 0.74
N SER A 51 8.78 -3.10 0.61
CA SER A 51 9.83 -3.12 1.64
C SER A 51 10.31 -1.70 1.97
N MET A 52 10.55 -0.87 0.96
CA MET A 52 10.95 0.53 1.13
C MET A 52 9.87 1.36 1.84
N VAL A 53 8.61 1.20 1.44
CA VAL A 53 7.47 1.89 2.08
C VAL A 53 7.36 1.49 3.55
N MET A 54 7.40 0.20 3.84
CA MET A 54 7.29 -0.33 5.21
C MET A 54 8.45 0.13 6.09
N HIS A 55 9.68 0.14 5.56
CA HIS A 55 10.84 0.66 6.26
C HIS A 55 10.65 2.15 6.59
N THR A 56 10.23 2.95 5.62
CA THR A 56 10.03 4.40 5.80
C THR A 56 8.95 4.71 6.84
N LEU A 57 7.83 3.99 6.81
CA LEU A 57 6.74 4.11 7.78
C LEU A 57 7.20 3.66 9.18
N GLY A 58 7.98 2.58 9.26
CA GLY A 58 8.50 2.05 10.51
C GLY A 58 9.49 2.98 11.24
N GLN A 59 10.14 3.89 10.51
CA GLN A 59 11.03 4.91 11.12
C GLN A 59 10.25 6.03 11.83
N GLN A 60 8.94 6.13 11.63
CA GLN A 60 8.12 7.16 12.26
C GLN A 60 7.54 6.67 13.58
N SER A 61 7.70 7.47 14.63
CA SER A 61 7.18 7.13 15.98
C SER A 61 5.69 7.48 16.15
N PHE A 62 5.18 8.46 15.40
CA PHE A 62 3.84 8.99 15.57
C PHE A 62 2.95 8.67 14.37
N ASP A 63 1.71 8.25 14.64
CA ASP A 63 0.74 7.89 13.61
C ASP A 63 0.43 9.04 12.65
N ASP A 64 0.43 10.29 13.12
CA ASP A 64 0.22 11.47 12.24
C ASP A 64 1.28 11.55 11.13
N LYS A 65 2.55 11.33 11.47
CA LYS A 65 3.64 11.33 10.49
C LYS A 65 3.58 10.12 9.56
N LYS A 66 3.25 8.95 10.09
CA LYS A 66 3.00 7.75 9.27
C LYS A 66 1.87 8.01 8.28
N LEU A 67 0.79 8.67 8.73
CA LEU A 67 -0.38 8.96 7.91
C LEU A 67 -0.05 9.90 6.73
N GLU A 68 0.70 10.96 6.98
CA GLU A 68 1.17 11.88 5.93
C GLU A 68 1.98 11.13 4.86
N ILE A 69 2.96 10.31 5.28
CA ILE A 69 3.82 9.54 4.38
C ILE A 69 3.01 8.46 3.64
N ALA A 70 2.16 7.71 4.34
CA ALA A 70 1.34 6.66 3.74
C ALA A 70 0.40 7.22 2.67
N LYS A 71 -0.24 8.36 2.92
CA LYS A 71 -1.08 9.06 1.93
C LYS A 71 -0.27 9.48 0.70
N LEU A 72 0.94 10.00 0.90
CA LEU A 72 1.82 10.36 -0.22
C LEU A 72 2.20 9.13 -1.05
N CYS A 73 2.54 8.02 -0.39
CA CYS A 73 2.89 6.77 -1.07
C CYS A 73 1.75 6.29 -1.97
N VAL A 74 0.50 6.24 -1.48
CA VAL A 74 -0.63 5.72 -2.28
C VAL A 74 -1.01 6.65 -3.43
N VAL A 75 -0.76 7.95 -3.33
CA VAL A 75 -0.94 8.90 -4.44
C VAL A 75 0.09 8.67 -5.54
N LEU A 76 1.30 8.29 -5.19
CA LEU A 76 2.44 8.18 -6.11
C LEU A 76 2.65 6.76 -6.66
N GLY A 77 2.18 5.74 -5.96
CA GLY A 77 2.41 4.34 -6.30
C GLY A 77 1.15 3.61 -6.78
N HIS A 78 1.31 2.30 -6.99
CA HIS A 78 0.26 1.36 -7.35
C HIS A 78 0.16 0.32 -6.23
N PHE A 79 -0.91 0.34 -5.46
CA PHE A 79 -1.09 -0.53 -4.30
C PHE A 79 -2.41 -1.28 -4.40
N CYS A 80 -2.34 -2.57 -4.15
CA CYS A 80 -3.52 -3.43 -4.01
C CYS A 80 -3.96 -3.51 -2.54
N VAL A 81 -5.12 -4.10 -2.29
CA VAL A 81 -5.71 -4.23 -0.95
C VAL A 81 -4.75 -4.88 0.04
N ASP A 82 -4.03 -5.92 -0.37
CA ASP A 82 -3.04 -6.58 0.49
C ASP A 82 -1.89 -5.65 0.92
N ASP A 83 -1.44 -4.78 0.02
CA ASP A 83 -0.41 -3.78 0.33
C ASP A 83 -0.95 -2.73 1.30
N LEU A 84 -2.19 -2.27 1.07
CA LEU A 84 -2.87 -1.33 1.96
C LEU A 84 -3.10 -1.91 3.36
N ALA A 85 -3.44 -3.20 3.46
CA ALA A 85 -3.55 -3.91 4.74
C ALA A 85 -2.22 -3.91 5.50
N ARG A 86 -1.11 -4.20 4.82
CA ARG A 86 0.24 -4.15 5.40
C ARG A 86 0.62 -2.74 5.85
N MET A 87 0.32 -1.73 5.05
CA MET A 87 0.55 -0.33 5.43
C MET A 87 -0.31 0.07 6.63
N ALA A 88 -1.58 -0.36 6.68
CA ALA A 88 -2.48 -0.07 7.81
C ALA A 88 -1.99 -0.68 9.13
N ALA A 89 -1.33 -1.84 9.08
CA ALA A 89 -0.80 -2.53 10.25
C ALA A 89 0.28 -1.75 11.01
N VAL A 90 0.93 -0.74 10.40
CA VAL A 90 1.94 0.08 11.08
C VAL A 90 1.34 1.15 12.00
N PHE A 91 0.05 1.43 11.86
CA PHE A 91 -0.63 2.40 12.73
C PHE A 91 -1.00 1.78 14.06
N SER A 92 -0.80 2.54 15.12
CA SER A 92 -1.11 2.11 16.48
C SER A 92 -2.60 2.16 16.78
N PHE A 93 -3.33 3.09 16.18
CA PHE A 93 -4.74 3.36 16.47
C PHE A 93 -5.64 3.09 15.27
N ASP A 94 -6.83 2.55 15.55
CA ASP A 94 -7.86 2.29 14.52
C ASP A 94 -8.34 3.56 13.81
N ASP A 95 -8.36 4.71 14.49
CA ASP A 95 -8.73 5.99 13.88
C ASP A 95 -7.77 6.40 12.77
N SER A 96 -6.47 6.14 12.98
CA SER A 96 -5.44 6.38 11.95
C SER A 96 -5.60 5.42 10.77
N ARG A 97 -5.91 4.14 11.05
CA ARG A 97 -6.21 3.13 10.02
C ARG A 97 -7.45 3.51 9.22
N LEU A 98 -8.52 3.91 9.90
CA LEU A 98 -9.77 4.40 9.29
C LEU A 98 -9.50 5.57 8.35
N THR A 99 -8.78 6.58 8.84
CA THR A 99 -8.43 7.76 8.06
C THR A 99 -7.58 7.41 6.84
N PHE A 100 -6.58 6.55 7.03
CA PHE A 100 -5.69 6.10 5.94
C PHE A 100 -6.45 5.31 4.88
N LEU A 101 -7.17 4.25 5.29
CA LEU A 101 -7.84 3.36 4.36
C LEU A 101 -9.02 4.04 3.64
N THR A 102 -9.75 4.92 4.31
CA THR A 102 -10.78 5.74 3.65
C THR A 102 -10.17 6.60 2.54
N PHE A 103 -9.02 7.24 2.80
CA PHE A 103 -8.30 8.03 1.80
C PHE A 103 -7.75 7.16 0.66
N ALA A 104 -7.18 6.00 0.98
CA ALA A 104 -6.50 5.13 0.03
C ALA A 104 -7.44 4.45 -0.98
N TYR A 105 -8.74 4.35 -0.67
CA TYR A 105 -9.73 3.69 -1.53
C TYR A 105 -9.70 4.18 -2.98
N GLN A 106 -9.63 5.49 -3.18
CA GLN A 106 -9.64 6.09 -4.52
C GLN A 106 -8.35 5.85 -5.33
N TYR A 107 -7.29 5.38 -4.68
CA TYR A 107 -5.98 5.08 -5.28
C TYR A 107 -5.69 3.58 -5.33
N CYS A 108 -6.60 2.74 -4.83
CA CYS A 108 -6.44 1.30 -4.79
C CYS A 108 -6.62 0.70 -6.18
N GLU A 109 -5.72 -0.21 -6.58
CA GLU A 109 -5.76 -0.85 -7.90
C GLU A 109 -6.85 -1.93 -8.00
N ASP A 110 -7.24 -2.53 -6.88
CA ASP A 110 -8.24 -3.60 -6.80
C ASP A 110 -9.35 -3.32 -5.75
N PRO A 111 -10.08 -2.19 -5.84
CA PRO A 111 -11.04 -1.75 -4.83
C PRO A 111 -12.24 -2.72 -4.64
N GLN A 112 -12.46 -3.64 -5.56
CA GLN A 112 -13.46 -4.70 -5.41
C GLN A 112 -13.17 -5.62 -4.22
N ASN A 113 -11.89 -5.76 -3.82
CA ASN A 113 -11.42 -6.61 -2.72
C ASN A 113 -11.37 -5.85 -1.37
N TYR A 114 -11.89 -4.64 -1.28
CA TYR A 114 -11.77 -3.79 -0.08
C TYR A 114 -12.40 -4.37 1.18
N TYR A 115 -13.30 -5.36 1.03
CA TYR A 115 -13.86 -6.12 2.15
C TYR A 115 -12.83 -6.95 2.92
N ASP A 116 -11.70 -7.30 2.29
CA ASP A 116 -10.62 -8.07 2.91
C ASP A 116 -9.87 -7.26 3.98
N LEU A 117 -10.04 -5.92 3.99
CA LEU A 117 -9.47 -5.02 5.01
C LEU A 117 -10.17 -5.10 6.38
N ARG A 118 -11.22 -5.91 6.52
CA ARG A 118 -11.95 -6.04 7.79
C ARG A 118 -11.03 -6.37 8.97
N ASP A 119 -10.08 -7.27 8.75
CA ASP A 119 -9.17 -7.74 9.79
C ASP A 119 -8.04 -6.73 10.10
N SER A 120 -7.96 -5.63 9.35
CA SER A 120 -7.06 -4.51 9.63
C SER A 120 -7.53 -3.66 10.82
N PHE A 121 -8.77 -3.83 11.26
CA PHE A 121 -9.37 -3.07 12.37
C PHE A 121 -9.55 -3.92 13.62
N SER A 122 -9.29 -3.32 14.78
CA SER A 122 -9.58 -3.94 16.09
C SER A 122 -11.08 -3.92 16.38
N PHE A 123 -11.79 -2.90 15.90
CA PHE A 123 -13.23 -2.74 16.09
C PHE A 123 -13.96 -2.77 14.75
N ARG A 124 -14.94 -3.68 14.66
CA ARG A 124 -15.76 -3.84 13.45
C ARG A 124 -16.48 -2.54 13.04
N SER A 125 -16.90 -1.74 14.02
CA SER A 125 -17.57 -0.46 13.76
C SER A 125 -16.73 0.50 12.91
N ASN A 126 -15.41 0.47 13.05
CA ASN A 126 -14.50 1.31 12.25
C ASN A 126 -14.44 0.83 10.80
N PHE A 127 -14.42 -0.49 10.59
CA PHE A 127 -14.54 -1.07 9.25
C PHE A 127 -15.88 -0.69 8.59
N ASP A 128 -16.99 -0.86 9.32
CA ASP A 128 -18.32 -0.53 8.82
C ASP A 128 -18.41 0.97 8.45
N THR A 129 -17.84 1.86 9.29
CA THR A 129 -17.75 3.31 9.02
C THR A 129 -16.93 3.59 7.77
N MET A 130 -15.80 2.93 7.60
CA MET A 130 -14.98 3.05 6.38
C MET A 130 -15.80 2.65 5.14
N MET A 131 -16.43 1.48 5.17
CA MET A 131 -17.19 0.95 4.03
C MET A 131 -18.39 1.83 3.68
N ASP A 132 -19.11 2.34 4.68
CA ASP A 132 -20.22 3.30 4.47
C ASP A 132 -19.73 4.60 3.82
N THR A 133 -18.50 5.03 4.11
CA THR A 133 -17.90 6.23 3.55
C THR A 133 -17.46 6.03 2.10
N VAL A 134 -16.78 4.91 1.80
CA VAL A 134 -16.20 4.67 0.47
C VAL A 134 -17.19 4.04 -0.51
N ARG A 135 -18.24 3.37 -0.01
CA ARG A 135 -19.29 2.72 -0.79
C ARG A 135 -20.69 3.01 -0.20
N PRO A 136 -21.16 4.25 -0.27
CA PRO A 136 -22.47 4.58 0.25
C PRO A 136 -23.56 3.80 -0.50
N GLY A 137 -24.41 3.08 0.25
CA GLY A 137 -25.54 2.31 -0.30
C GLY A 137 -25.40 0.79 -0.28
N HIS A 138 -24.27 0.23 0.14
CA HIS A 138 -24.10 -1.22 0.37
C HIS A 138 -24.37 -1.61 1.83
N ARG A 139 -25.55 -1.28 2.36
CA ARG A 139 -26.01 -1.85 3.63
C ARG A 139 -26.63 -3.21 3.35
N HIS A 140 -26.05 -4.23 3.91
CA HIS A 140 -26.66 -5.56 4.03
C HIS A 140 -27.43 -5.66 5.33
#